data_8d4f6d4cee3b4cf419d0e30e8cd1075a
#
_entry.id   8d4f6d4cee3b4cf419d0e30e8cd1075a
#
_cell.length_a   1.000
_cell.length_b   1.000
_cell.length_c   1.000
_cell.angle_alpha   90.00
_cell.angle_beta   90.00
_cell.angle_gamma   90.00
#
_symmetry.space_group_name_H-M   'P 1'
#
loop_
_entity.id
_entity.type
_entity.pdbx_description
1 polymer ?
#
loop_
_entity_poly.entity_id
_entity_poly.type
_entity_poly.pdbx_seq_one_letter_code
_entity_poly.pdbx_strand_id
1 'polypeptide(L)'
;MDENVWPPITEVLAELRSLSWASTTYALPLGASVRGVVIGRQPFGAFVRVDGVPDAMALVEITTMPQGMELPALGARVVGEVIGHAEHNHQVRLRLHDGERRAE
;
A
#
# COMPACT_ATOMS: atom_id res chain seq x y z
N MET A 1 19.55 6.19 9.12
CA MET A 1 19.04 5.95 8.83
C MET A 1 18.63 5.09 7.96
N ASP A 2 18.56 4.03 8.16
CA ASP A 2 18.17 3.11 7.29
C ASP A 2 16.75 3.06 7.07
N GLU A 3 16.33 3.30 5.88
CA GLU A 3 14.94 3.36 5.58
C GLU A 3 14.47 2.15 4.84
N ASN A 4 15.33 1.18 4.62
CA ASN A 4 14.94 0.06 3.78
C ASN A 4 14.41 -1.06 4.65
N VAL A 5 13.12 -1.04 4.87
CA VAL A 5 12.44 -2.02 5.70
C VAL A 5 11.39 -2.73 4.87
N TRP A 6 11.49 -4.06 4.79
CA TRP A 6 10.48 -4.84 4.10
C TRP A 6 9.29 -5.07 5.02
N PRO A 7 8.08 -5.15 4.48
CA PRO A 7 6.94 -5.46 5.33
C PRO A 7 7.08 -6.89 5.86
N PRO A 8 6.44 -7.21 6.98
CA PRO A 8 6.52 -8.57 7.50
C PRO A 8 5.86 -9.53 6.52
N ILE A 9 6.63 -10.46 6.00
CA ILE A 9 6.13 -11.41 5.04
C ILE A 9 6.59 -12.79 5.48
N THR A 10 5.64 -13.66 5.79
CA THR A 10 5.93 -15.03 6.09
C THR A 10 5.24 -15.88 5.06
N GLU A 11 5.56 -17.16 5.02
CA GLU A 11 4.88 -18.06 4.11
C GLU A 11 3.38 -18.08 4.37
N VAL A 12 2.99 -18.02 5.63
CA VAL A 12 1.58 -18.04 5.99
C VAL A 12 0.88 -16.80 5.46
N LEU A 13 1.51 -15.63 5.65
CA LEU A 13 0.90 -14.40 5.18
C LEU A 13 0.83 -14.35 3.67
N ALA A 14 1.86 -14.86 2.99
CA ALA A 14 1.85 -14.88 1.54
C ALA A 14 0.74 -15.79 1.03
N GLU A 15 0.55 -16.92 1.69
CA GLU A 15 -0.50 -17.84 1.30
C GLU A 15 -1.88 -17.27 1.54
N LEU A 16 -2.08 -16.61 2.69
CA LEU A 16 -3.35 -15.96 2.98
C LEU A 16 -3.64 -14.88 1.94
N ARG A 17 -2.63 -14.13 1.55
CA ARG A 17 -2.82 -13.09 0.55
C ARG A 17 -3.24 -13.70 -0.78
N SER A 18 -2.62 -14.82 -1.15
CA SER A 18 -2.97 -15.49 -2.39
C SER A 18 -4.39 -16.02 -2.34
N LEU A 19 -4.76 -16.67 -1.24
CA LEU A 19 -6.10 -17.24 -1.09
C LEU A 19 -7.17 -16.16 -1.06
N SER A 20 -6.83 -15.00 -0.52
CA SER A 20 -7.80 -13.92 -0.38
C SER A 20 -7.79 -12.96 -1.56
N TRP A 21 -7.00 -13.25 -2.60
CA TRP A 21 -6.81 -12.26 -3.66
C TRP A 21 -8.10 -11.84 -4.34
N ALA A 22 -8.95 -12.79 -4.65
CA ALA A 22 -10.22 -12.45 -5.31
C ALA A 22 -11.09 -11.56 -4.43
N SER A 23 -11.18 -11.86 -3.13
CA SER A 23 -11.96 -11.01 -2.26
C SER A 23 -11.28 -9.67 -2.04
N THR A 24 -9.95 -9.64 -2.06
CA THR A 24 -9.22 -8.39 -1.92
C THR A 24 -9.52 -7.47 -3.10
N THR A 25 -9.45 -7.99 -4.33
CA THR A 25 -9.72 -7.14 -5.48
C THR A 25 -11.18 -6.69 -5.52
N TYR A 26 -12.07 -7.53 -5.02
CA TYR A 26 -13.47 -7.15 -4.95
C TYR A 26 -13.67 -6.01 -3.94
N ALA A 27 -13.02 -6.11 -2.78
CA ALA A 27 -13.15 -5.10 -1.74
C ALA A 27 -12.44 -3.79 -2.11
N LEU A 28 -11.41 -3.87 -2.95
CA LEU A 28 -10.58 -2.72 -3.28
C LEU A 28 -10.55 -2.51 -4.79
N PRO A 29 -11.70 -2.16 -5.39
CA PRO A 29 -11.74 -1.97 -6.84
C PRO A 29 -11.00 -0.70 -7.24
N LEU A 30 -10.69 -0.58 -8.52
CA LEU A 30 -10.03 0.62 -9.04
C LEU A 30 -10.85 1.84 -8.68
N GLY A 31 -10.17 2.87 -8.20
CA GLY A 31 -10.82 4.11 -7.81
C GLY A 31 -11.29 4.15 -6.38
N ALA A 32 -11.24 3.03 -5.67
CA ALA A 32 -11.68 3.03 -4.27
C ALA A 32 -10.74 3.87 -3.42
N SER A 33 -11.32 4.59 -2.47
CA SER A 33 -10.54 5.32 -1.48
C SER A 33 -10.18 4.39 -0.35
N VAL A 34 -8.93 4.45 0.09
CA VAL A 34 -8.45 3.56 1.14
C VAL A 34 -7.62 4.34 2.14
N ARG A 35 -7.53 3.79 3.33
CA ARG A 35 -6.64 4.29 4.38
C ARG A 35 -5.81 3.14 4.86
N GLY A 36 -4.64 3.44 5.35
CA GLY A 36 -3.79 2.38 5.87
C GLY A 36 -2.59 2.92 6.59
N VAL A 37 -1.70 2.00 6.92
CA VAL A 37 -0.50 2.28 7.69
C VAL A 37 0.69 1.76 6.92
N VAL A 38 1.75 2.54 6.86
CA VAL A 38 2.99 2.13 6.19
C VAL A 38 3.68 1.08 7.03
N ILE A 39 3.89 -0.10 6.47
CA ILE A 39 4.51 -1.21 7.19
C ILE A 39 5.82 -1.65 6.56
N GLY A 40 6.24 -1.03 5.49
CA GLY A 40 7.52 -1.31 4.87
C GLY A 40 7.89 -0.16 3.98
N ARG A 41 9.17 -0.03 3.69
CA ARG A 41 9.64 1.09 2.90
C ARG A 41 10.94 0.71 2.21
N GLN A 42 10.96 0.91 0.91
CA GLN A 42 12.15 0.66 0.08
C GLN A 42 12.32 1.86 -0.84
N PRO A 43 13.47 2.00 -1.48
CA PRO A 43 13.65 3.16 -2.36
C PRO A 43 12.59 3.27 -3.45
N PHE A 44 12.01 2.15 -3.87
CA PHE A 44 11.02 2.16 -4.96
C PHE A 44 9.61 2.44 -4.48
N GLY A 45 9.34 2.38 -3.19
CA GLY A 45 7.97 2.61 -2.73
C GLY A 45 7.75 2.24 -1.28
N ALA A 46 6.53 2.46 -0.84
CA ALA A 46 6.12 2.18 0.54
C ALA A 46 5.03 1.11 0.52
N PHE A 47 5.13 0.16 1.45
CA PHE A 47 4.13 -0.90 1.59
C PHE A 47 3.12 -0.49 2.64
N VAL A 48 1.85 -0.71 2.36
CA VAL A 48 0.77 -0.24 3.20
C VAL A 48 -0.15 -1.40 3.56
N ARG A 49 -0.48 -1.50 4.84
CA ARG A 49 -1.54 -2.41 5.28
C ARG A 49 -2.84 -1.63 5.27
N VAL A 50 -3.81 -2.11 4.50
CA VAL A 50 -5.06 -1.39 4.28
C VAL A 50 -6.03 -1.67 5.43
N ASP A 51 -6.61 -0.59 5.97
CA ASP A 51 -7.60 -0.73 7.04
C ASP A 51 -8.80 -1.51 6.53
N GLY A 52 -9.24 -2.46 7.31
CA GLY A 52 -10.43 -3.24 6.98
C GLY A 52 -10.20 -4.39 6.03
N VAL A 53 -9.02 -4.49 5.44
CA VAL A 53 -8.70 -5.59 4.53
C VAL A 53 -7.32 -6.11 4.91
N PRO A 54 -7.22 -6.80 6.04
CA PRO A 54 -5.91 -7.11 6.62
C PRO A 54 -5.04 -8.03 5.78
N ASP A 55 -5.63 -8.81 4.88
CA ASP A 55 -4.83 -9.69 4.03
C ASP A 55 -4.29 -8.99 2.80
N ALA A 56 -4.68 -7.73 2.59
CA ALA A 56 -4.23 -7.01 1.40
C ALA A 56 -2.85 -6.40 1.65
N MET A 57 -1.99 -6.53 0.66
CA MET A 57 -0.72 -5.83 0.67
C MET A 57 -0.78 -4.77 -0.41
N ALA A 58 -0.58 -3.53 -0.04
CA ALA A 58 -0.63 -2.45 -1.00
C ALA A 58 0.74 -1.82 -1.15
N LEU A 59 1.00 -1.28 -2.31
CA LEU A 59 2.26 -0.62 -2.62
C LEU A 59 1.98 0.74 -3.23
N VAL A 60 2.64 1.76 -2.68
CA VAL A 60 2.68 3.08 -3.27
C VAL A 60 4.03 3.22 -3.93
N GLU A 61 4.06 3.24 -5.26
CA GLU A 61 5.34 3.34 -5.96
C GLU A 61 5.81 4.78 -5.98
N ILE A 62 7.12 4.96 -5.84
CA ILE A 62 7.66 6.30 -5.79
C ILE A 62 7.36 7.07 -7.08
N THR A 63 7.21 6.36 -8.18
CA THR A 63 6.91 7.00 -9.45
C THR A 63 5.52 7.63 -9.49
N THR A 64 4.63 7.27 -8.56
CA THR A 64 3.32 7.89 -8.50
C THR A 64 3.28 9.07 -7.54
N MET A 65 4.37 9.34 -6.85
CA MET A 65 4.43 10.46 -5.91
C MET A 65 4.72 11.74 -6.67
N PRO A 66 4.23 12.86 -6.20
CA PRO A 66 4.62 14.13 -6.80
C PRO A 66 6.12 14.32 -6.69
N GLN A 67 6.67 14.95 -7.68
CA GLN A 67 8.10 15.17 -7.71
C GLN A 67 8.54 15.98 -6.51
N GLY A 68 9.61 15.55 -5.87
CA GLY A 68 10.10 16.24 -4.69
C GLY A 68 9.49 15.78 -3.40
N MET A 69 8.49 14.90 -3.46
CA MET A 69 7.88 14.38 -2.25
C MET A 69 8.59 13.13 -1.80
N GLU A 70 8.74 13.02 -0.50
CA GLU A 70 9.32 11.82 0.08
C GLU A 70 8.25 10.78 0.31
N LEU A 71 8.65 9.52 0.27
CA LEU A 71 7.75 8.46 0.66
C LEU A 71 7.38 8.62 2.14
N PRO A 72 6.16 8.23 2.51
CA PRO A 72 5.76 8.33 3.92
C PRO A 72 6.61 7.44 4.81
N ALA A 73 6.74 7.82 6.04
CA ALA A 73 7.57 7.11 7.01
C ALA A 73 6.88 5.85 7.50
N LEU A 74 7.66 4.92 8.01
CA LEU A 74 7.10 3.75 8.66
C LEU A 74 6.15 4.18 9.77
N GLY A 75 5.02 3.52 9.85
CA GLY A 75 4.01 3.82 10.86
C GLY A 75 3.10 4.96 10.51
N ALA A 76 3.37 5.67 9.44
CA ALA A 76 2.51 6.80 9.06
C ALA A 76 1.17 6.30 8.55
N ARG A 77 0.12 7.05 8.87
CA ARG A 77 -1.18 6.77 8.31
C ARG A 77 -1.31 7.51 7.00
N VAL A 78 -1.86 6.83 6.01
CA VAL A 78 -1.96 7.39 4.67
C VAL A 78 -3.35 7.19 4.13
N VAL A 79 -3.72 8.03 3.15
CA VAL A 79 -4.99 7.94 2.45
C VAL A 79 -4.66 7.97 0.96
N GLY A 80 -5.32 7.14 0.21
CA GLY A 80 -5.06 7.09 -1.22
C GLY A 80 -6.19 6.44 -1.98
N GLU A 81 -5.93 6.17 -3.24
CA GLU A 81 -6.91 5.49 -4.07
C GLU A 81 -6.26 4.32 -4.77
N VAL A 82 -7.05 3.31 -5.07
CA VAL A 82 -6.58 2.12 -5.76
C VAL A 82 -6.42 2.45 -7.23
N ILE A 83 -5.23 2.25 -7.77
CA ILE A 83 -4.97 2.54 -9.18
C ILE A 83 -4.61 1.28 -9.96
N GLY A 84 -4.50 0.14 -9.31
CA GLY A 84 -4.20 -1.08 -10.03
C GLY A 84 -4.15 -2.28 -9.12
N HIS A 85 -4.19 -3.46 -9.74
CA HIS A 85 -4.03 -4.73 -9.05
C HIS A 85 -2.91 -5.47 -9.76
N ALA A 86 -1.85 -5.80 -9.05
CA ALA A 86 -0.75 -6.55 -9.62
C ALA A 86 -0.97 -8.03 -9.33
N GLU A 87 -1.43 -8.75 -10.35
CA GLU A 87 -1.82 -10.14 -10.18
C GLU A 87 -0.65 -11.05 -9.88
N HIS A 88 0.50 -10.76 -10.45
CA HIS A 88 1.62 -11.67 -10.32
C HIS A 88 2.18 -11.75 -8.91
N ASN A 89 1.97 -10.72 -8.11
CA ASN A 89 2.44 -10.75 -6.72
C ASN A 89 1.36 -10.39 -5.73
N HIS A 90 0.11 -10.34 -6.19
CA HIS A 90 -1.06 -10.11 -5.33
C HIS A 90 -0.91 -8.83 -4.52
N GLN A 91 -0.58 -7.76 -5.20
CA GLN A 91 -0.45 -6.45 -4.56
C GLN A 91 -1.46 -5.49 -5.13
N VAL A 92 -2.01 -4.66 -4.26
CA VAL A 92 -2.89 -3.56 -4.67
C VAL A 92 -2.00 -2.32 -4.82
N ARG A 93 -2.13 -1.63 -5.95
CA ARG A 93 -1.33 -0.44 -6.17
C ARG A 93 -2.14 0.78 -5.80
N LEU A 94 -1.51 1.68 -5.06
CA LEU A 94 -2.16 2.88 -4.54
C LEU A 94 -1.45 4.12 -5.01
N ARG A 95 -2.23 5.20 -5.14
CA ARG A 95 -1.69 6.54 -5.31
C ARG A 95 -2.18 7.37 -4.13
N LEU A 96 -1.26 8.00 -3.42
CA LEU A 96 -1.62 8.77 -2.25
C LEU A 96 -2.25 10.10 -2.64
N HIS A 97 -3.17 10.58 -1.81
CA HIS A 97 -3.80 11.87 -2.03
C HIS A 97 -2.92 12.98 -1.49
N ASP A 98 -2.63 13.94 -2.36
CA ASP A 98 -1.86 15.07 -1.93
C ASP A 98 -2.54 15.89 -0.91
N GLY A 99 -3.80 16.09 -1.07
CA GLY A 99 -4.54 17.00 -0.22
C GLY A 99 -4.62 16.58 1.21
N GLU A 100 -4.46 15.30 1.45
CA GLU A 100 -4.62 14.83 2.79
C GLU A 100 -3.60 15.37 3.75
N ARG A 101 -2.48 15.69 3.23
CA ARG A 101 -1.45 16.19 4.08
C ARG A 101 -1.74 17.46 4.72
N ARG A 102 -2.65 18.24 4.15
CA ARG A 102 -2.89 19.46 4.73
C ARG A 102 -4.11 19.54 5.34
N ALA A 103 -4.78 18.60 5.31
CA ALA A 103 -6.04 18.63 5.92
C ALA A 103 -5.88 18.72 7.30
N GLU A 104 -5.28 18.97 7.44
CA GLU A 104 -5.25 18.97 8.48
C GLU A 104 -5.44 19.48 8.90
#